data_c9c2e683cba0dd0e21f048e333da65f8
#
_entry.id   c9c2e683cba0dd0e21f048e333da65f8
#
_cell.length_a   1.000
_cell.length_b   1.000
_cell.length_c   1.000
_cell.angle_alpha   90.00
_cell.angle_beta   90.00
_cell.angle_gamma   90.00
#
_symmetry.space_group_name_H-M   'P 1'
#
loop_
_entity.id
_entity.type
_entity.pdbx_description
1 polymer ?
#
loop_
_entity_poly.entity_id
_entity_poly.type
_entity_poly.pdbx_seq_one_letter_code
_entity_poly.pdbx_strand_id
1 'polypeptide(L)'
;MIFLNSMIKKAIFLKAKLQIILKVVSVLTTFKYHLLCDFYEFTMTQGYLKEGFADRICYFDIFFRKAPDGGAFAIFAGLEDILDFVENLHFDAEDLAFLRQKGFDEDFLKYLEHFKFSGEIYSVKEGAVIFANEPVMVIKARAIEAQLLETFLLCTLNHQSLIATKASRIVRAAKGRAVLEFGARRAHGGEAALKGARAAMIGGCLGTSNTLAAKLYGLKTSGTMAHAWVQMFADEYEAFRAFVKLYPKNATLLIDTYDCFLGLENAIRVFKEFGIEKGAVRIDSGNLCELSLKIRKKLDEAGLKECKIIASNSLDEKSIEILLKNGAKIDGFGVGERLITAFSDAIFGCVYKLVAVEIEGEIYPKIKISQDSFKTTIPHFKKLFRVYEGEKALYDELMIYDEVLENLPPNLRREELLSCVFKEGKRLYANKSIETLALFTKAQLSSLDEGLLDAKKTYELRLSPALKSLKKNLSQG
;
A
#
# COMPACT_ATOMS: atom_id res chain seq x y z
N MET A 1 -39.15 42.85 13.12
CA MET A 1 -39.57 41.63 12.40
C MET A 1 -39.05 41.56 10.96
N ILE A 2 -39.10 42.62 10.14
CA ILE A 2 -38.66 42.64 8.71
C ILE A 2 -37.13 42.38 8.56
N PHE A 3 -36.30 42.94 9.44
CA PHE A 3 -34.85 42.81 9.41
C PHE A 3 -34.38 41.36 9.76
N LEU A 4 -35.06 40.72 10.72
CA LEU A 4 -34.78 39.36 11.15
C LEU A 4 -35.11 38.33 10.03
N ASN A 5 -36.25 38.52 9.33
CA ASN A 5 -36.63 37.71 8.18
C ASN A 5 -35.67 37.85 6.99
N SER A 6 -35.10 39.04 6.76
CA SER A 6 -34.08 39.25 5.72
C SER A 6 -32.77 38.53 6.04
N MET A 7 -32.31 38.54 7.29
CA MET A 7 -31.12 37.80 7.74
C MET A 7 -31.29 36.29 7.63
N ILE A 8 -32.45 35.76 8.04
CA ILE A 8 -32.76 34.33 7.93
C ILE A 8 -32.79 33.88 6.49
N LYS A 9 -33.42 34.65 5.57
CA LYS A 9 -33.41 34.35 4.14
C LYS A 9 -32.00 34.36 3.53
N LYS A 10 -31.14 35.33 3.93
CA LYS A 10 -29.73 35.37 3.52
C LYS A 10 -28.93 34.16 4.03
N ALA A 11 -29.14 33.76 5.29
CA ALA A 11 -28.47 32.59 5.87
C ALA A 11 -28.89 31.28 5.18
N ILE A 12 -30.17 31.10 4.86
CA ILE A 12 -30.69 29.94 4.12
C ILE A 12 -30.11 29.92 2.71
N PHE A 13 -30.06 31.06 2.02
CA PHE A 13 -29.50 31.18 0.69
C PHE A 13 -27.99 30.89 0.66
N LEU A 14 -27.23 31.38 1.65
CA LEU A 14 -25.79 31.06 1.81
C LEU A 14 -25.56 29.57 2.10
N LYS A 15 -26.40 28.95 2.95
CA LYS A 15 -26.34 27.53 3.28
C LYS A 15 -26.65 26.65 2.06
N ALA A 16 -27.63 27.03 1.23
CA ALA A 16 -27.96 26.36 -0.01
C ALA A 16 -26.82 26.51 -1.06
N LYS A 17 -26.25 27.73 -1.19
CA LYS A 17 -25.11 27.96 -2.05
C LYS A 17 -23.86 27.19 -1.62
N LEU A 18 -23.61 27.10 -0.32
CA LEU A 18 -22.51 26.33 0.26
C LEU A 18 -22.71 24.80 0.01
N GLN A 19 -23.94 24.31 0.15
CA GLN A 19 -24.26 22.92 -0.16
C GLN A 19 -24.12 22.60 -1.66
N ILE A 20 -24.50 23.54 -2.55
CA ILE A 20 -24.30 23.39 -4.00
C ILE A 20 -22.81 23.43 -4.33
N ILE A 21 -22.04 24.34 -3.76
CA ILE A 21 -20.58 24.43 -3.94
C ILE A 21 -19.91 23.17 -3.38
N LEU A 22 -20.30 22.68 -2.22
CA LEU A 22 -19.78 21.43 -1.65
C LEU A 22 -20.15 20.22 -2.52
N LYS A 23 -21.34 20.18 -3.08
CA LYS A 23 -21.75 19.14 -4.05
C LYS A 23 -20.98 19.23 -5.37
N VAL A 24 -20.79 20.44 -5.92
CA VAL A 24 -20.01 20.69 -7.14
C VAL A 24 -18.52 20.40 -6.92
N VAL A 25 -17.96 20.77 -5.77
CA VAL A 25 -16.57 20.43 -5.39
C VAL A 25 -16.41 18.94 -5.16
N SER A 26 -17.39 18.26 -4.56
CA SER A 26 -17.39 16.80 -4.42
C SER A 26 -17.48 16.08 -5.78
N VAL A 27 -18.24 16.61 -6.72
CA VAL A 27 -18.38 16.07 -8.10
C VAL A 27 -17.10 16.32 -8.93
N LEU A 28 -16.33 17.38 -8.64
CA LEU A 28 -15.11 17.72 -9.38
C LEU A 28 -13.84 17.02 -8.86
N THR A 29 -13.90 16.30 -7.74
CA THR A 29 -12.71 15.74 -7.09
C THR A 29 -12.76 14.23 -6.81
N THR A 30 -13.87 13.55 -7.11
CA THR A 30 -13.95 12.10 -6.91
C THR A 30 -14.03 11.42 -8.27
N PHE A 31 -12.93 10.81 -8.70
CA PHE A 31 -13.00 9.87 -9.82
C PHE A 31 -13.98 8.76 -9.46
N LYS A 32 -14.96 8.55 -10.32
CA LYS A 32 -15.85 7.40 -10.22
C LYS A 32 -15.16 6.23 -10.91
N TYR A 33 -14.77 5.22 -10.13
CA TYR A 33 -14.08 4.05 -10.67
C TYR A 33 -15.01 2.97 -11.20
N HIS A 34 -16.31 3.25 -11.43
CA HIS A 34 -17.29 2.25 -11.85
C HIS A 34 -16.90 1.56 -13.16
N LEU A 35 -16.33 2.32 -14.10
CA LEU A 35 -15.81 1.82 -15.37
C LEU A 35 -14.31 1.51 -15.39
N LEU A 36 -13.63 1.47 -14.22
CA LEU A 36 -12.24 1.04 -14.16
C LEU A 36 -12.15 -0.49 -14.27
N CYS A 37 -12.52 -0.98 -15.45
CA CYS A 37 -12.47 -2.37 -15.86
C CYS A 37 -11.73 -2.47 -17.19
N ASP A 38 -10.99 -3.54 -17.40
CA ASP A 38 -10.57 -3.89 -18.76
C ASP A 38 -11.79 -4.23 -19.60
N PHE A 39 -11.84 -3.77 -20.85
CA PHE A 39 -13.02 -3.87 -21.69
C PHE A 39 -13.53 -5.30 -21.87
N TYR A 40 -12.62 -6.30 -21.84
CA TYR A 40 -13.02 -7.72 -21.91
C TYR A 40 -13.89 -8.17 -20.75
N GLU A 41 -13.80 -7.53 -19.58
CA GLU A 41 -14.64 -7.86 -18.43
C GLU A 41 -16.12 -7.60 -18.75
N PHE A 42 -16.44 -6.48 -19.41
CA PHE A 42 -17.79 -6.20 -19.89
C PHE A 42 -18.23 -7.14 -21.01
N THR A 43 -17.35 -7.44 -21.97
CA THR A 43 -17.72 -8.37 -23.08
C THR A 43 -17.98 -9.78 -22.59
N MET A 44 -17.15 -10.28 -21.63
CA MET A 44 -17.36 -11.59 -21.00
C MET A 44 -18.65 -11.61 -20.17
N THR A 45 -18.92 -10.56 -19.39
CA THR A 45 -20.10 -10.52 -18.51
C THR A 45 -21.41 -10.43 -19.30
N GLN A 46 -21.43 -9.70 -20.41
CA GLN A 46 -22.58 -9.78 -21.34
C GLN A 46 -22.75 -11.20 -21.91
N GLY A 47 -21.64 -11.86 -22.27
CA GLY A 47 -21.66 -13.26 -22.70
C GLY A 47 -22.21 -14.19 -21.62
N TYR A 48 -21.79 -14.03 -20.37
CA TYR A 48 -22.33 -14.82 -19.25
C TYR A 48 -23.82 -14.63 -19.06
N LEU A 49 -24.34 -13.41 -19.24
CA LEU A 49 -25.76 -13.15 -19.15
C LEU A 49 -26.55 -13.89 -20.28
N LYS A 50 -26.05 -13.79 -21.52
CA LYS A 50 -26.68 -14.43 -22.69
C LYS A 50 -26.69 -15.95 -22.65
N GLU A 51 -25.61 -16.53 -22.14
CA GLU A 51 -25.45 -17.99 -22.01
C GLU A 51 -26.10 -18.56 -20.74
N GLY A 52 -26.78 -17.73 -19.92
CA GLY A 52 -27.44 -18.18 -18.70
C GLY A 52 -26.46 -18.51 -17.55
N PHE A 53 -25.25 -17.95 -17.54
CA PHE A 53 -24.24 -18.15 -16.50
C PHE A 53 -24.18 -17.01 -15.49
N ALA A 54 -25.03 -16.00 -15.62
CA ALA A 54 -25.00 -14.79 -14.77
C ALA A 54 -25.01 -15.12 -13.28
N ASP A 55 -25.85 -16.05 -12.84
CA ASP A 55 -26.05 -16.43 -11.44
C ASP A 55 -25.15 -17.58 -10.97
N ARG A 56 -24.30 -18.11 -11.84
CA ARG A 56 -23.35 -19.17 -11.47
C ARG A 56 -22.33 -18.62 -10.46
N ILE A 57 -22.22 -19.27 -9.30
CA ILE A 57 -21.22 -18.89 -8.31
C ILE A 57 -19.83 -19.31 -8.80
N CYS A 58 -18.93 -18.34 -8.79
CA CYS A 58 -17.53 -18.49 -9.18
C CYS A 58 -16.60 -18.18 -8.01
N TYR A 59 -15.46 -18.87 -7.97
CA TYR A 59 -14.41 -18.65 -7.00
C TYR A 59 -13.15 -18.20 -7.73
N PHE A 60 -12.68 -17.00 -7.40
CA PHE A 60 -11.46 -16.43 -7.95
C PHE A 60 -10.43 -16.22 -6.86
N ASP A 61 -9.22 -16.69 -7.08
CA ASP A 61 -8.07 -16.37 -6.24
C ASP A 61 -7.33 -15.16 -6.76
N ILE A 62 -6.90 -14.28 -5.84
CA ILE A 62 -5.88 -13.28 -6.09
C ILE A 62 -4.60 -13.74 -5.42
N PHE A 63 -3.52 -13.83 -6.19
CA PHE A 63 -2.19 -14.22 -5.72
C PHE A 63 -1.10 -13.61 -6.61
N PHE A 64 0.14 -13.63 -6.14
CA PHE A 64 1.31 -13.25 -6.94
C PHE A 64 2.27 -14.45 -7.05
N ARG A 65 3.13 -14.45 -8.09
CA ARG A 65 4.02 -15.57 -8.38
C ARG A 65 5.44 -15.37 -7.92
N LYS A 66 5.85 -14.11 -7.75
CA LYS A 66 7.20 -13.74 -7.41
C LYS A 66 7.18 -12.45 -6.59
N ALA A 67 7.85 -12.46 -5.45
CA ALA A 67 8.00 -11.24 -4.67
C ALA A 67 8.91 -10.22 -5.39
N PRO A 68 8.65 -8.91 -5.25
CA PRO A 68 9.46 -7.87 -5.89
C PRO A 68 10.94 -7.94 -5.48
N ASP A 69 11.83 -7.42 -6.33
CA ASP A 69 13.28 -7.33 -6.09
C ASP A 69 13.94 -8.68 -5.73
N GLY A 70 13.36 -9.81 -6.14
CA GLY A 70 13.86 -11.14 -5.77
C GLY A 70 13.73 -11.45 -4.28
N GLY A 71 12.88 -10.73 -3.55
CA GLY A 71 12.59 -10.97 -2.14
C GLY A 71 11.85 -12.28 -1.89
N ALA A 72 11.80 -12.74 -0.63
CA ALA A 72 11.07 -13.95 -0.26
C ALA A 72 9.60 -13.69 0.05
N PHE A 73 9.21 -12.46 0.36
CA PHE A 73 7.87 -12.08 0.82
C PHE A 73 7.44 -10.71 0.29
N ALA A 74 6.17 -10.40 0.49
CA ALA A 74 5.61 -9.07 0.32
C ALA A 74 4.73 -8.67 1.53
N ILE A 75 4.33 -7.39 1.58
CA ILE A 75 3.38 -6.87 2.56
C ILE A 75 2.06 -6.59 1.86
N PHE A 76 0.98 -7.17 2.36
CA PHE A 76 -0.36 -6.97 1.82
C PHE A 76 -0.91 -5.60 2.23
N ALA A 77 -1.32 -4.79 1.24
CA ALA A 77 -1.91 -3.47 1.47
C ALA A 77 -2.96 -3.13 0.39
N GLY A 78 -3.95 -2.31 0.75
CA GLY A 78 -5.01 -1.86 -0.15
C GLY A 78 -6.39 -2.46 0.14
N LEU A 79 -6.55 -3.25 1.21
CA LEU A 79 -7.82 -3.89 1.56
C LEU A 79 -8.94 -2.88 1.81
N GLU A 80 -8.64 -1.80 2.54
CA GLU A 80 -9.62 -0.75 2.84
C GLU A 80 -10.23 -0.15 1.56
N ASP A 81 -9.39 0.22 0.60
CA ASP A 81 -9.82 0.81 -0.67
C ASP A 81 -10.65 -0.17 -1.52
N ILE A 82 -10.28 -1.47 -1.49
CA ILE A 82 -11.04 -2.51 -2.16
C ILE A 82 -12.44 -2.64 -1.56
N LEU A 83 -12.54 -2.67 -0.24
CA LEU A 83 -13.84 -2.79 0.42
C LEU A 83 -14.70 -1.54 0.22
N ASP A 84 -14.09 -0.34 0.22
CA ASP A 84 -14.78 0.91 -0.13
C ASP A 84 -15.31 0.88 -1.57
N PHE A 85 -14.53 0.40 -2.52
CA PHE A 85 -14.96 0.26 -3.91
C PHE A 85 -16.11 -0.74 -4.04
N VAL A 86 -15.97 -1.95 -3.50
CA VAL A 86 -16.98 -3.01 -3.64
C VAL A 86 -18.31 -2.61 -3.00
N GLU A 87 -18.27 -1.93 -1.86
CA GLU A 87 -19.47 -1.46 -1.14
C GLU A 87 -20.24 -0.39 -1.92
N ASN A 88 -19.52 0.41 -2.74
CA ASN A 88 -20.08 1.53 -3.49
C ASN A 88 -20.19 1.28 -5.01
N LEU A 89 -19.76 0.11 -5.50
CA LEU A 89 -19.80 -0.19 -6.94
C LEU A 89 -21.22 -0.24 -7.46
N HIS A 90 -21.52 0.63 -8.41
CA HIS A 90 -22.76 0.72 -9.15
C HIS A 90 -22.49 1.37 -10.51
N PHE A 91 -23.45 1.30 -11.44
CA PHE A 91 -23.34 1.96 -12.74
C PHE A 91 -24.41 3.03 -12.84
N ASP A 92 -24.01 4.27 -13.08
CA ASP A 92 -24.96 5.37 -13.23
C ASP A 92 -25.45 5.52 -14.70
N ALA A 93 -26.38 6.46 -14.92
CA ALA A 93 -26.96 6.67 -16.24
C ALA A 93 -25.91 7.09 -17.30
N GLU A 94 -24.83 7.78 -16.91
CA GLU A 94 -23.74 8.19 -17.80
C GLU A 94 -22.90 6.97 -18.19
N ASP A 95 -22.58 6.09 -17.22
CA ASP A 95 -21.87 4.84 -17.45
C ASP A 95 -22.63 3.94 -18.43
N LEU A 96 -23.94 3.78 -18.19
CA LEU A 96 -24.82 2.97 -19.05
C LEU A 96 -24.97 3.56 -20.46
N ALA A 97 -25.09 4.89 -20.59
CA ALA A 97 -25.11 5.56 -21.89
C ALA A 97 -23.82 5.35 -22.67
N PHE A 98 -22.66 5.39 -21.99
CA PHE A 98 -21.36 5.10 -22.61
C PHE A 98 -21.29 3.64 -23.09
N LEU A 99 -21.69 2.67 -22.26
CA LEU A 99 -21.69 1.25 -22.64
C LEU A 99 -22.65 0.98 -23.81
N ARG A 100 -23.83 1.62 -23.84
CA ARG A 100 -24.76 1.57 -24.98
C ARG A 100 -24.11 2.04 -26.29
N GLN A 101 -23.35 3.14 -26.25
CA GLN A 101 -22.59 3.64 -27.41
C GLN A 101 -21.51 2.63 -27.87
N LYS A 102 -21.02 1.78 -26.97
CA LYS A 102 -20.05 0.72 -27.28
C LYS A 102 -20.71 -0.55 -27.82
N GLY A 103 -22.03 -0.59 -27.93
CA GLY A 103 -22.76 -1.69 -28.53
C GLY A 103 -23.19 -2.79 -27.56
N PHE A 104 -23.21 -2.52 -26.26
CA PHE A 104 -23.78 -3.45 -25.28
C PHE A 104 -25.33 -3.47 -25.37
N ASP A 105 -25.92 -4.65 -25.16
CA ASP A 105 -27.35 -4.89 -25.30
C ASP A 105 -28.16 -4.31 -24.13
N GLU A 106 -29.41 -3.92 -24.39
CA GLU A 106 -30.27 -3.31 -23.37
C GLU A 106 -30.54 -4.24 -22.18
N ASP A 107 -30.64 -5.54 -22.36
CA ASP A 107 -30.84 -6.49 -21.26
C ASP A 107 -29.62 -6.50 -20.32
N PHE A 108 -28.42 -6.41 -20.86
CA PHE A 108 -27.19 -6.30 -20.06
C PHE A 108 -27.10 -4.95 -19.37
N LEU A 109 -27.44 -3.86 -20.05
CA LEU A 109 -27.44 -2.51 -19.45
C LEU A 109 -28.49 -2.44 -18.32
N LYS A 110 -29.66 -3.05 -18.48
CA LYS A 110 -30.65 -3.15 -17.41
C LYS A 110 -30.17 -3.98 -16.21
N TYR A 111 -29.40 -5.05 -16.45
CA TYR A 111 -28.73 -5.79 -15.36
C TYR A 111 -27.77 -4.90 -14.60
N LEU A 112 -26.92 -4.13 -15.30
CA LEU A 112 -25.96 -3.22 -14.70
C LEU A 112 -26.61 -2.06 -13.94
N GLU A 113 -27.76 -1.56 -14.39
CA GLU A 113 -28.53 -0.51 -13.69
C GLU A 113 -28.91 -0.90 -12.26
N HIS A 114 -29.10 -2.20 -12.01
CA HIS A 114 -29.44 -2.74 -10.70
C HIS A 114 -28.26 -3.46 -10.02
N PHE A 115 -27.06 -3.29 -10.56
CA PHE A 115 -25.87 -3.97 -10.07
C PHE A 115 -25.56 -3.60 -8.62
N LYS A 116 -25.36 -4.63 -7.81
CA LYS A 116 -24.78 -4.56 -6.46
C LYS A 116 -23.97 -5.82 -6.22
N PHE A 117 -22.79 -5.68 -5.68
CA PHE A 117 -22.02 -6.85 -5.27
C PHE A 117 -22.66 -7.48 -4.03
N SER A 118 -23.05 -8.74 -4.15
CA SER A 118 -23.72 -9.50 -3.09
C SER A 118 -22.92 -10.71 -2.61
N GLY A 119 -21.77 -10.96 -3.23
CA GLY A 119 -20.93 -12.11 -2.94
C GLY A 119 -20.17 -12.03 -1.61
N GLU A 120 -19.23 -12.95 -1.43
CA GLU A 120 -18.34 -13.04 -0.29
C GLU A 120 -16.90 -12.73 -0.72
N ILE A 121 -16.17 -12.00 0.12
CA ILE A 121 -14.74 -11.76 -0.04
C ILE A 121 -14.02 -12.30 1.18
N TYR A 122 -13.07 -13.19 0.96
CA TYR A 122 -12.13 -13.67 1.96
C TYR A 122 -10.77 -13.02 1.71
N SER A 123 -10.11 -12.55 2.75
CA SER A 123 -8.82 -11.85 2.61
C SER A 123 -7.93 -12.11 3.79
N VAL A 124 -6.63 -12.05 3.56
CA VAL A 124 -5.65 -11.89 4.63
C VAL A 124 -5.80 -10.50 5.25
N LYS A 125 -5.34 -10.31 6.48
CA LYS A 125 -5.37 -9.02 7.18
C LYS A 125 -4.44 -8.02 6.49
N GLU A 126 -4.86 -6.76 6.36
CA GLU A 126 -3.98 -5.71 5.84
C GLU A 126 -2.74 -5.53 6.75
N GLY A 127 -1.57 -5.38 6.16
CA GLY A 127 -0.28 -5.40 6.85
C GLY A 127 0.32 -6.79 7.05
N ALA A 128 -0.36 -7.86 6.65
CA ALA A 128 0.18 -9.22 6.73
C ALA A 128 1.39 -9.41 5.80
N VAL A 129 2.35 -10.20 6.26
CA VAL A 129 3.35 -10.79 5.38
C VAL A 129 2.70 -11.87 4.54
N ILE A 130 2.91 -11.84 3.24
CA ILE A 130 2.36 -12.76 2.24
C ILE A 130 3.47 -13.34 1.37
N PHE A 131 3.25 -14.56 0.89
CA PHE A 131 4.23 -15.27 0.07
C PHE A 131 3.69 -15.62 -1.33
N ALA A 132 4.57 -16.02 -2.22
CA ALA A 132 4.20 -16.34 -3.59
C ALA A 132 3.32 -17.60 -3.68
N ASN A 133 2.36 -17.59 -4.62
CA ASN A 133 1.45 -18.68 -4.97
C ASN A 133 0.38 -19.04 -3.90
N GLU A 134 0.26 -18.26 -2.84
CA GLU A 134 -0.85 -18.39 -1.90
C GLU A 134 -1.97 -17.37 -2.22
N PRO A 135 -3.25 -17.73 -2.08
CA PRO A 135 -4.32 -16.78 -2.26
C PRO A 135 -4.30 -15.74 -1.13
N VAL A 136 -4.08 -14.48 -1.49
CA VAL A 136 -4.14 -13.36 -0.53
C VAL A 136 -5.56 -12.83 -0.38
N MET A 137 -6.39 -13.10 -1.40
CA MET A 137 -7.82 -12.80 -1.40
C MET A 137 -8.56 -13.83 -2.25
N VAL A 138 -9.77 -14.19 -1.85
CA VAL A 138 -10.68 -15.05 -2.60
C VAL A 138 -12.01 -14.33 -2.77
N ILE A 139 -12.51 -14.28 -4.00
CA ILE A 139 -13.82 -13.74 -4.34
C ILE A 139 -14.75 -14.92 -4.64
N LYS A 140 -15.83 -15.05 -3.85
CA LYS A 140 -16.93 -16.00 -4.08
C LYS A 140 -18.18 -15.21 -4.43
N ALA A 141 -18.57 -15.17 -5.69
CA ALA A 141 -19.69 -14.36 -6.14
C ALA A 141 -20.30 -14.90 -7.43
N ARG A 142 -21.46 -14.36 -7.83
CA ARG A 142 -22.04 -14.62 -9.14
C ARG A 142 -21.06 -14.20 -10.26
N ALA A 143 -21.08 -14.90 -11.39
CA ALA A 143 -20.07 -14.76 -12.44
C ALA A 143 -19.85 -13.31 -12.90
N ILE A 144 -20.93 -12.55 -13.10
CA ILE A 144 -20.84 -11.13 -13.50
C ILE A 144 -20.24 -10.28 -12.38
N GLU A 145 -20.70 -10.48 -11.15
CA GLU A 145 -20.19 -9.73 -9.99
C GLU A 145 -18.69 -9.97 -9.76
N ALA A 146 -18.26 -11.23 -9.84
CA ALA A 146 -16.86 -11.58 -9.66
C ALA A 146 -15.98 -11.00 -10.77
N GLN A 147 -16.43 -11.05 -12.03
CA GLN A 147 -15.62 -10.62 -13.17
C GLN A 147 -15.38 -9.10 -13.19
N LEU A 148 -16.36 -8.29 -12.83
CA LEU A 148 -16.25 -6.82 -12.85
C LEU A 148 -15.40 -6.22 -11.74
N LEU A 149 -14.79 -7.04 -10.88
CA LEU A 149 -13.88 -6.59 -9.84
C LEU A 149 -12.40 -6.67 -10.24
N GLU A 150 -12.04 -7.47 -11.24
CA GLU A 150 -10.67 -7.89 -11.54
C GLU A 150 -9.70 -6.72 -11.62
N THR A 151 -9.96 -5.77 -12.51
CA THR A 151 -9.02 -4.66 -12.78
C THR A 151 -8.81 -3.77 -11.56
N PHE A 152 -9.90 -3.35 -10.87
CA PHE A 152 -9.76 -2.48 -9.70
C PHE A 152 -9.00 -3.15 -8.55
N LEU A 153 -9.33 -4.42 -8.26
CA LEU A 153 -8.66 -5.17 -7.21
C LEU A 153 -7.17 -5.32 -7.50
N LEU A 154 -6.82 -5.73 -8.71
CA LEU A 154 -5.44 -5.92 -9.10
C LEU A 154 -4.64 -4.60 -9.13
N CYS A 155 -5.21 -3.52 -9.66
CA CYS A 155 -4.58 -2.21 -9.68
C CYS A 155 -4.25 -1.72 -8.26
N THR A 156 -5.23 -1.84 -7.35
CA THR A 156 -5.09 -1.43 -5.94
C THR A 156 -4.04 -2.26 -5.20
N LEU A 157 -4.15 -3.59 -5.26
CA LEU A 157 -3.23 -4.48 -4.56
C LEU A 157 -1.81 -4.40 -5.12
N ASN A 158 -1.65 -4.35 -6.45
CA ASN A 158 -0.35 -4.25 -7.09
C ASN A 158 0.39 -3.01 -6.62
N HIS A 159 -0.25 -1.84 -6.64
CA HIS A 159 0.39 -0.59 -6.25
C HIS A 159 0.69 -0.56 -4.75
N GLN A 160 -0.31 -0.75 -3.89
CA GLN A 160 -0.13 -0.52 -2.46
C GLN A 160 0.74 -1.61 -1.80
N SER A 161 0.59 -2.87 -2.19
CA SER A 161 1.45 -3.94 -1.66
C SER A 161 2.90 -3.81 -2.13
N LEU A 162 3.12 -3.35 -3.37
CA LEU A 162 4.46 -3.07 -3.87
C LEU A 162 5.17 -1.98 -3.04
N ILE A 163 4.48 -0.84 -2.80
CA ILE A 163 5.05 0.28 -2.04
C ILE A 163 5.25 -0.08 -0.57
N ALA A 164 4.29 -0.78 0.07
CA ALA A 164 4.45 -1.26 1.45
C ALA A 164 5.65 -2.22 1.59
N THR A 165 5.83 -3.12 0.62
CA THR A 165 6.96 -4.05 0.56
C THR A 165 8.28 -3.30 0.40
N LYS A 166 8.37 -2.35 -0.53
CA LYS A 166 9.56 -1.52 -0.73
C LYS A 166 9.91 -0.72 0.51
N ALA A 167 8.90 -0.09 1.15
CA ALA A 167 9.09 0.64 2.40
C ALA A 167 9.65 -0.26 3.51
N SER A 168 9.11 -1.46 3.68
CA SER A 168 9.57 -2.39 4.72
C SER A 168 11.05 -2.77 4.58
N ARG A 169 11.54 -2.92 3.35
CA ARG A 169 12.96 -3.19 3.06
C ARG A 169 13.85 -1.99 3.38
N ILE A 170 13.43 -0.79 2.98
CA ILE A 170 14.13 0.46 3.26
C ILE A 170 14.22 0.69 4.78
N VAL A 171 13.10 0.50 5.50
CA VAL A 171 13.05 0.63 6.95
C VAL A 171 13.98 -0.37 7.66
N ARG A 172 14.02 -1.62 7.21
CA ARG A 172 14.96 -2.61 7.73
C ARG A 172 16.41 -2.22 7.47
N ALA A 173 16.74 -1.78 6.25
CA ALA A 173 18.07 -1.32 5.89
C ALA A 173 18.55 -0.14 6.74
N ALA A 174 17.62 0.70 7.22
CA ALA A 174 17.91 1.82 8.09
C ALA A 174 18.31 1.43 9.54
N LYS A 175 18.18 0.15 9.92
CA LYS A 175 18.61 -0.40 11.23
C LYS A 175 18.15 0.45 12.42
N GLY A 176 16.84 0.71 12.49
CA GLY A 176 16.19 1.47 13.58
C GLY A 176 16.24 2.99 13.44
N ARG A 177 16.90 3.53 12.41
CA ARG A 177 16.87 4.97 12.11
C ARG A 177 15.55 5.37 11.47
N ALA A 178 15.17 6.63 11.65
CA ALA A 178 13.93 7.15 11.07
C ALA A 178 13.98 7.10 9.53
N VAL A 179 12.89 6.61 8.91
CA VAL A 179 12.66 6.71 7.48
C VAL A 179 11.41 7.54 7.24
N LEU A 180 11.52 8.58 6.41
CA LEU A 180 10.45 9.50 6.05
C LEU A 180 10.16 9.37 4.55
N GLU A 181 8.88 9.30 4.20
CA GLU A 181 8.42 9.25 2.82
C GLU A 181 8.42 10.68 2.20
N PHE A 182 9.25 10.92 1.20
CA PHE A 182 9.43 12.21 0.51
C PHE A 182 9.16 12.12 -1.00
N GLY A 183 8.38 11.13 -1.43
CA GLY A 183 8.21 10.78 -2.84
C GLY A 183 7.07 11.45 -3.57
N ALA A 184 6.16 12.17 -2.90
CA ALA A 184 4.90 12.64 -3.48
C ALA A 184 5.05 13.29 -4.88
N ARG A 185 6.04 14.18 -5.07
CA ARG A 185 6.29 14.88 -6.35
C ARG A 185 6.88 14.00 -7.47
N ARG A 186 7.22 12.74 -7.16
CA ARG A 186 7.80 11.75 -8.09
C ARG A 186 6.86 10.57 -8.35
N ALA A 187 5.73 10.50 -7.65
CA ALA A 187 4.72 9.47 -7.86
C ALA A 187 4.08 9.58 -9.26
N HIS A 188 3.51 8.48 -9.73
CA HIS A 188 2.85 8.39 -11.03
C HIS A 188 1.40 8.93 -10.96
N GLY A 189 1.24 10.16 -10.49
CA GLY A 189 -0.04 10.84 -10.34
C GLY A 189 -0.42 11.11 -8.88
N GLY A 190 -1.42 11.98 -8.69
CA GLY A 190 -1.84 12.43 -7.36
C GLY A 190 -2.35 11.30 -6.48
N GLU A 191 -3.13 10.39 -7.03
CA GLU A 191 -3.66 9.25 -6.31
C GLU A 191 -2.56 8.27 -5.90
N ALA A 192 -1.64 7.93 -6.79
CA ALA A 192 -0.47 7.12 -6.47
C ALA A 192 0.38 7.75 -5.35
N ALA A 193 0.48 9.09 -5.31
CA ALA A 193 1.15 9.79 -4.21
C ALA A 193 0.41 9.63 -2.87
N LEU A 194 -0.92 9.65 -2.87
CA LEU A 194 -1.74 9.49 -1.65
C LEU A 194 -1.70 8.05 -1.14
N LYS A 195 -2.04 7.10 -2.01
CA LYS A 195 -2.08 5.67 -1.67
C LYS A 195 -0.70 5.11 -1.37
N GLY A 196 0.32 5.58 -2.09
CA GLY A 196 1.71 5.22 -1.84
C GLY A 196 2.23 5.72 -0.50
N ALA A 197 1.89 6.96 -0.09
CA ALA A 197 2.24 7.46 1.24
C ALA A 197 1.59 6.60 2.35
N ARG A 198 0.29 6.25 2.22
CA ARG A 198 -0.39 5.32 3.13
C ARG A 198 0.33 3.98 3.22
N ALA A 199 0.62 3.38 2.07
CA ALA A 199 1.29 2.09 1.99
C ALA A 199 2.71 2.13 2.60
N ALA A 200 3.45 3.21 2.39
CA ALA A 200 4.78 3.40 2.98
C ALA A 200 4.73 3.43 4.52
N MET A 201 3.68 4.00 5.12
CA MET A 201 3.49 3.96 6.57
C MET A 201 3.20 2.54 7.07
N ILE A 202 2.37 1.75 6.35
CA ILE A 202 2.15 0.33 6.66
C ILE A 202 3.48 -0.43 6.63
N GLY A 203 4.35 -0.13 5.67
CA GLY A 203 5.70 -0.69 5.56
C GLY A 203 6.70 -0.20 6.63
N GLY A 204 6.30 0.74 7.51
CA GLY A 204 7.07 1.17 8.68
C GLY A 204 7.74 2.55 8.57
N CYS A 205 7.46 3.35 7.54
CA CYS A 205 7.90 4.75 7.50
C CYS A 205 7.24 5.54 8.64
N LEU A 206 7.94 6.56 9.19
CA LEU A 206 7.50 7.28 10.38
C LEU A 206 6.76 8.60 10.09
N GLY A 207 6.69 9.00 8.83
CA GLY A 207 5.99 10.22 8.41
C GLY A 207 6.13 10.45 6.91
N THR A 208 5.33 11.38 6.39
CA THR A 208 5.29 11.73 4.98
C THR A 208 5.39 13.24 4.76
N SER A 209 5.95 13.67 3.64
CA SER A 209 5.90 15.06 3.18
C SER A 209 4.57 15.41 2.48
N ASN A 210 3.71 14.42 2.21
CA ASN A 210 2.44 14.60 1.54
C ASN A 210 1.37 15.10 2.53
N THR A 211 1.12 16.40 2.52
CA THR A 211 0.18 17.06 3.43
C THR A 211 -1.24 16.53 3.29
N LEU A 212 -1.70 16.23 2.06
CA LEU A 212 -3.03 15.69 1.84
C LEU A 212 -3.16 14.25 2.37
N ALA A 213 -2.17 13.42 2.13
CA ALA A 213 -2.13 12.07 2.70
C ALA A 213 -2.13 12.11 4.24
N ALA A 214 -1.35 13.01 4.83
CA ALA A 214 -1.33 13.20 6.27
C ALA A 214 -2.70 13.58 6.83
N LYS A 215 -3.42 14.48 6.16
CA LYS A 215 -4.79 14.89 6.54
C LYS A 215 -5.78 13.74 6.41
N LEU A 216 -5.75 12.99 5.29
CA LEU A 216 -6.73 11.95 5.01
C LEU A 216 -6.57 10.72 5.92
N TYR A 217 -5.33 10.33 6.18
CA TYR A 217 -5.01 9.09 6.91
C TYR A 217 -4.48 9.33 8.33
N GLY A 218 -4.50 10.58 8.82
CA GLY A 218 -4.01 10.90 10.16
C GLY A 218 -2.50 10.67 10.36
N LEU A 219 -1.68 10.85 9.29
CA LEU A 219 -0.26 10.57 9.32
C LEU A 219 0.53 11.75 9.89
N LYS A 220 1.72 11.43 10.41
CA LYS A 220 2.66 12.46 10.84
C LYS A 220 3.26 13.17 9.61
N THR A 221 3.10 14.49 9.57
CA THR A 221 3.76 15.32 8.55
C THR A 221 5.25 15.45 8.86
N SER A 222 6.08 15.43 7.81
CA SER A 222 7.49 15.74 7.89
C SER A 222 7.89 16.61 6.70
N GLY A 223 8.63 17.65 6.96
CA GLY A 223 9.12 18.58 5.96
C GLY A 223 9.79 19.76 6.64
N THR A 224 10.75 20.35 5.94
CA THR A 224 11.51 21.46 6.45
C THR A 224 11.52 22.60 5.43
N MET A 225 12.58 22.71 4.67
CA MET A 225 12.75 23.70 3.62
C MET A 225 13.28 23.04 2.34
N ALA A 226 13.18 23.71 1.23
CA ALA A 226 13.90 23.43 -0.01
C ALA A 226 15.02 24.46 -0.21
N HIS A 227 15.94 24.20 -1.14
CA HIS A 227 17.01 25.15 -1.51
C HIS A 227 16.46 26.53 -1.89
N ALA A 228 15.26 26.58 -2.51
CA ALA A 228 14.60 27.84 -2.85
C ALA A 228 14.33 28.76 -1.64
N TRP A 229 14.10 28.20 -0.44
CA TRP A 229 14.00 29.02 0.78
C TRP A 229 15.29 29.76 1.05
N VAL A 230 16.42 29.05 1.01
CA VAL A 230 17.75 29.66 1.23
C VAL A 230 18.02 30.75 0.16
N GLN A 231 17.72 30.46 -1.09
CA GLN A 231 17.95 31.37 -2.22
C GLN A 231 17.10 32.64 -2.18
N MET A 232 16.02 32.68 -1.41
CA MET A 232 15.17 33.90 -1.27
C MET A 232 15.78 34.94 -0.34
N PHE A 233 16.80 34.62 0.43
CA PHE A 233 17.46 35.54 1.37
C PHE A 233 18.77 36.05 0.81
N ALA A 234 19.27 37.15 1.38
CA ALA A 234 20.55 37.73 0.99
C ALA A 234 21.73 36.78 1.22
N ASP A 235 21.66 36.01 2.28
CA ASP A 235 22.63 34.95 2.61
C ASP A 235 21.96 33.79 3.32
N GLU A 236 22.68 32.69 3.44
CA GLU A 236 22.21 31.41 4.02
C GLU A 236 22.01 31.52 5.54
N TYR A 237 22.84 32.29 6.25
CA TYR A 237 22.68 32.50 7.68
C TYR A 237 21.35 33.15 8.02
N GLU A 238 20.97 34.23 7.31
CA GLU A 238 19.69 34.90 7.51
C GLU A 238 18.50 33.97 7.16
N ALA A 239 18.64 33.14 6.14
CA ALA A 239 17.61 32.14 5.79
C ALA A 239 17.42 31.13 6.94
N PHE A 240 18.48 30.60 7.51
CA PHE A 240 18.43 29.66 8.64
C PHE A 240 17.90 30.31 9.91
N ARG A 241 18.34 31.51 10.19
CA ARG A 241 17.88 32.32 11.33
C ARG A 241 16.38 32.59 11.28
N ALA A 242 15.88 32.99 10.11
CA ALA A 242 14.45 33.20 9.87
C ALA A 242 13.66 31.91 10.08
N PHE A 243 14.15 30.77 9.57
CA PHE A 243 13.48 29.50 9.73
C PHE A 243 13.41 29.02 11.19
N VAL A 244 14.52 29.08 11.92
CA VAL A 244 14.57 28.66 13.32
C VAL A 244 13.69 29.56 14.21
N LYS A 245 13.65 30.86 13.93
CA LYS A 245 12.77 31.81 14.62
C LYS A 245 11.28 31.42 14.47
N LEU A 246 10.87 30.95 13.28
CA LEU A 246 9.49 30.53 13.01
C LEU A 246 9.19 29.12 13.54
N TYR A 247 10.14 28.20 13.44
CA TYR A 247 9.97 26.80 13.73
C TYR A 247 11.01 26.21 14.68
N PRO A 248 11.16 26.75 15.91
CA PRO A 248 12.23 26.34 16.83
C PRO A 248 12.16 24.87 17.24
N LYS A 249 10.94 24.30 17.28
CA LYS A 249 10.71 22.87 17.60
C LYS A 249 10.97 21.92 16.43
N ASN A 250 11.15 22.46 15.22
CA ASN A 250 11.42 21.70 13.99
C ASN A 250 12.64 22.29 13.26
N ALA A 251 13.67 22.61 13.99
CA ALA A 251 14.89 23.27 13.49
C ALA A 251 15.75 22.27 12.70
N THR A 252 15.31 21.93 11.48
CA THR A 252 16.08 21.10 10.53
C THR A 252 16.52 21.97 9.37
N LEU A 253 17.81 22.18 9.19
CA LEU A 253 18.42 23.11 8.24
C LEU A 253 19.07 22.34 7.08
N LEU A 254 18.76 22.74 5.84
CA LEU A 254 19.33 22.18 4.60
C LEU A 254 20.61 22.90 4.27
N ILE A 255 21.77 22.25 4.50
CA ILE A 255 23.08 22.90 4.57
C ILE A 255 23.90 22.85 3.28
N ASP A 256 23.39 22.23 2.24
CA ASP A 256 24.13 21.98 1.00
C ASP A 256 23.56 22.77 -0.21
N THR A 257 23.03 23.98 0.06
CA THR A 257 22.55 24.86 -1.01
C THR A 257 23.69 25.43 -1.85
N TYR A 258 24.79 25.81 -1.23
CA TYR A 258 25.99 26.37 -1.87
C TYR A 258 27.24 25.53 -1.55
N ASP A 259 27.74 25.64 -0.33
CA ASP A 259 28.84 24.84 0.21
C ASP A 259 28.40 24.20 1.53
N CYS A 260 28.47 22.88 1.60
CA CYS A 260 27.98 22.10 2.73
C CYS A 260 28.65 22.47 4.05
N PHE A 261 29.93 22.84 4.05
CA PHE A 261 30.65 23.17 5.29
C PHE A 261 30.44 24.61 5.74
N LEU A 262 30.31 25.56 4.80
CA LEU A 262 29.86 26.93 5.12
C LEU A 262 28.40 26.89 5.62
N GLY A 263 27.52 26.13 4.99
CA GLY A 263 26.16 25.93 5.47
C GLY A 263 26.10 25.29 6.86
N LEU A 264 26.98 24.32 7.15
CA LEU A 264 27.10 23.76 8.50
C LEU A 264 27.54 24.81 9.53
N GLU A 265 28.52 25.66 9.21
CA GLU A 265 28.98 26.72 10.10
C GLU A 265 27.88 27.74 10.38
N ASN A 266 27.11 28.13 9.35
CA ASN A 266 25.91 28.98 9.50
C ASN A 266 24.84 28.30 10.38
N ALA A 267 24.57 27.01 10.18
CA ALA A 267 23.63 26.25 10.99
C ALA A 267 24.06 26.16 12.46
N ILE A 268 25.34 25.88 12.74
CA ILE A 268 25.90 25.85 14.11
C ILE A 268 25.74 27.22 14.76
N ARG A 269 26.04 28.31 14.04
CA ARG A 269 25.92 29.67 14.56
C ARG A 269 24.46 29.98 14.93
N VAL A 270 23.50 29.63 14.08
CA VAL A 270 22.08 29.84 14.33
C VAL A 270 21.59 28.97 15.50
N PHE A 271 21.99 27.69 15.57
CA PHE A 271 21.61 26.83 16.70
C PHE A 271 22.13 27.38 18.04
N LYS A 272 23.32 27.89 18.08
CA LYS A 272 23.88 28.55 19.30
C LYS A 272 23.13 29.84 19.63
N GLU A 273 22.82 30.70 18.66
CA GLU A 273 22.06 31.93 18.86
C GLU A 273 20.68 31.69 19.48
N PHE A 274 19.98 30.63 19.05
CA PHE A 274 18.63 30.32 19.51
C PHE A 274 18.58 29.25 20.63
N GLY A 275 19.73 28.78 21.13
CA GLY A 275 19.79 27.73 22.16
C GLY A 275 19.22 26.39 21.70
N ILE A 276 19.36 26.05 20.42
CA ILE A 276 18.86 24.78 19.85
C ILE A 276 19.90 23.68 20.05
N GLU A 277 19.70 22.82 21.02
CA GLU A 277 20.57 21.65 21.29
C GLU A 277 20.20 20.42 20.44
N LYS A 278 18.88 20.23 20.19
CA LYS A 278 18.29 19.06 19.50
C LYS A 278 17.79 19.41 18.10
N GLY A 279 18.54 20.22 17.36
CA GLY A 279 18.27 20.51 15.96
C GLY A 279 18.62 19.34 15.04
N ALA A 280 18.51 19.58 13.74
CA ALA A 280 19.00 18.66 12.72
C ALA A 280 19.60 19.44 11.54
N VAL A 281 20.56 18.84 10.87
CA VAL A 281 21.03 19.27 9.55
C VAL A 281 20.65 18.23 8.50
N ARG A 282 20.31 18.68 7.30
CA ARG A 282 19.99 17.81 6.18
C ARG A 282 20.98 18.02 5.05
N ILE A 283 21.43 16.88 4.49
CA ILE A 283 22.26 16.81 3.29
C ILE A 283 21.51 16.06 2.18
N ASP A 284 21.49 16.63 0.99
CA ASP A 284 20.73 16.14 -0.17
C ASP A 284 21.63 15.85 -1.39
N SER A 285 22.96 16.01 -1.25
CA SER A 285 23.92 15.91 -2.35
C SER A 285 25.30 15.43 -1.89
N GLY A 286 26.16 15.08 -2.85
CA GLY A 286 27.55 14.72 -2.63
C GLY A 286 27.76 13.31 -2.05
N ASN A 287 28.96 13.07 -1.50
CA ASN A 287 29.30 11.81 -0.84
C ASN A 287 28.75 11.80 0.61
N LEU A 288 27.51 11.30 0.76
CA LEU A 288 26.78 11.30 2.02
C LEU A 288 27.55 10.61 3.16
N CYS A 289 28.34 9.55 2.88
CA CYS A 289 29.13 8.88 3.89
C CYS A 289 30.22 9.80 4.44
N GLU A 290 31.05 10.33 3.57
CA GLU A 290 32.17 11.22 3.94
C GLU A 290 31.66 12.51 4.60
N LEU A 291 30.62 13.12 4.01
CA LEU A 291 30.02 14.34 4.56
C LEU A 291 29.49 14.11 5.97
N SER A 292 28.72 13.01 6.19
CA SER A 292 28.15 12.74 7.53
C SER A 292 29.21 12.55 8.61
N LEU A 293 30.35 11.95 8.29
CA LEU A 293 31.48 11.81 9.21
C LEU A 293 32.09 13.15 9.61
N LYS A 294 32.35 14.00 8.60
CA LYS A 294 32.92 15.35 8.83
C LYS A 294 31.94 16.28 9.55
N ILE A 295 30.64 16.22 9.18
CA ILE A 295 29.56 16.99 9.81
C ILE A 295 29.44 16.60 11.29
N ARG A 296 29.41 15.29 11.61
CA ARG A 296 29.27 14.80 12.97
C ARG A 296 30.46 15.32 13.85
N LYS A 297 31.67 15.24 13.33
CA LYS A 297 32.87 15.76 14.04
C LYS A 297 32.70 17.26 14.34
N LYS A 298 32.35 18.10 13.35
CA LYS A 298 32.19 19.56 13.56
C LYS A 298 31.02 19.88 14.52
N LEU A 299 29.90 19.15 14.46
CA LEU A 299 28.82 19.32 15.44
C LEU A 299 29.25 18.96 16.86
N ASP A 300 30.01 17.88 17.03
CA ASP A 300 30.54 17.47 18.34
C ASP A 300 31.54 18.49 18.91
N GLU A 301 32.45 18.99 18.08
CA GLU A 301 33.39 20.05 18.42
C GLU A 301 32.66 21.36 18.81
N ALA A 302 31.52 21.64 18.20
CA ALA A 302 30.68 22.79 18.53
C ALA A 302 29.83 22.59 19.80
N GLY A 303 29.84 21.39 20.43
CA GLY A 303 29.01 21.04 21.58
C GLY A 303 27.60 20.56 21.25
N LEU A 304 27.24 20.41 19.97
CA LEU A 304 25.90 20.03 19.49
C LEU A 304 25.79 18.50 19.32
N LYS A 305 26.08 17.72 20.33
CA LYS A 305 26.12 16.25 20.31
C LYS A 305 24.73 15.62 20.00
N GLU A 306 23.64 16.28 20.41
CA GLU A 306 22.25 15.81 20.19
C GLU A 306 21.69 16.25 18.85
N CYS A 307 22.40 17.10 18.07
CA CYS A 307 21.98 17.51 16.75
C CYS A 307 22.05 16.31 15.77
N LYS A 308 20.97 16.07 15.03
CA LYS A 308 20.83 14.94 14.12
C LYS A 308 21.31 15.26 12.71
N ILE A 309 21.71 14.24 11.98
CA ILE A 309 22.06 14.32 10.56
C ILE A 309 21.03 13.53 9.77
N ILE A 310 20.33 14.21 8.86
CA ILE A 310 19.33 13.61 7.98
C ILE A 310 19.90 13.56 6.56
N ALA A 311 19.84 12.42 5.92
CA ALA A 311 20.24 12.27 4.51
C ALA A 311 19.02 12.08 3.62
N SER A 312 19.04 12.69 2.46
CA SER A 312 18.11 12.47 1.35
C SER A 312 18.92 12.39 0.03
N ASN A 313 18.30 12.21 -1.11
CA ASN A 313 18.90 12.01 -2.42
C ASN A 313 18.98 10.55 -2.89
N SER A 314 18.01 10.16 -3.74
CA SER A 314 17.99 8.89 -4.47
C SER A 314 18.29 7.63 -3.63
N LEU A 315 17.83 7.64 -2.37
CA LEU A 315 18.06 6.57 -1.42
C LEU A 315 17.09 5.39 -1.63
N ASP A 316 17.65 4.19 -1.46
CA ASP A 316 16.92 2.92 -1.38
C ASP A 316 17.58 2.02 -0.32
N GLU A 317 17.06 0.79 -0.14
CA GLU A 317 17.59 -0.17 0.82
C GLU A 317 19.08 -0.47 0.59
N LYS A 318 19.50 -0.63 -0.68
CA LYS A 318 20.90 -0.97 -1.03
C LYS A 318 21.84 0.17 -0.70
N SER A 319 21.49 1.40 -1.09
CA SER A 319 22.31 2.58 -0.80
C SER A 319 22.41 2.86 0.69
N ILE A 320 21.32 2.70 1.45
CA ILE A 320 21.31 2.86 2.90
C ILE A 320 22.20 1.80 3.58
N GLU A 321 22.12 0.53 3.16
CA GLU A 321 22.98 -0.53 3.68
C GLU A 321 24.47 -0.21 3.45
N ILE A 322 24.83 0.24 2.25
CA ILE A 322 26.20 0.63 1.91
C ILE A 322 26.68 1.79 2.78
N LEU A 323 25.86 2.85 2.92
CA LEU A 323 26.18 4.00 3.77
C LEU A 323 26.47 3.58 5.22
N LEU A 324 25.58 2.77 5.80
CA LEU A 324 25.72 2.33 7.19
C LEU A 324 26.88 1.34 7.38
N LYS A 325 27.14 0.47 6.42
CA LYS A 325 28.28 -0.45 6.42
C LYS A 325 29.62 0.32 6.39
N ASN A 326 29.66 1.43 5.67
CA ASN A 326 30.83 2.30 5.57
C ASN A 326 30.95 3.28 6.76
N GLY A 327 30.11 3.15 7.79
CA GLY A 327 30.20 3.90 9.03
C GLY A 327 29.58 5.30 8.99
N ALA A 328 28.76 5.63 7.99
CA ALA A 328 28.06 6.92 7.89
C ALA A 328 27.34 7.28 9.20
N LYS A 329 27.45 8.53 9.63
CA LYS A 329 26.87 9.08 10.86
C LYS A 329 25.53 9.78 10.54
N ILE A 330 24.57 8.99 10.06
CA ILE A 330 23.24 9.47 9.64
C ILE A 330 22.21 8.97 10.66
N ASP A 331 21.32 9.83 11.13
CA ASP A 331 20.31 9.55 12.15
C ASP A 331 18.91 9.31 11.53
N GLY A 332 18.69 9.71 10.28
CA GLY A 332 17.44 9.50 9.58
C GLY A 332 17.56 9.70 8.07
N PHE A 333 16.61 9.14 7.36
CA PHE A 333 16.59 9.12 5.90
C PHE A 333 15.28 9.69 5.37
N GLY A 334 15.35 10.64 4.42
CA GLY A 334 14.26 11.10 3.60
C GLY A 334 14.30 10.36 2.26
N VAL A 335 13.36 9.44 2.04
CA VAL A 335 13.35 8.57 0.85
C VAL A 335 12.21 8.99 -0.07
N GLY A 336 12.54 9.33 -1.31
CA GLY A 336 11.59 9.89 -2.29
C GLY A 336 11.26 8.93 -3.42
N GLU A 337 11.83 9.23 -4.59
CA GLU A 337 11.49 8.59 -5.86
C GLU A 337 11.60 7.07 -5.84
N ARG A 338 12.69 6.53 -5.31
CA ARG A 338 12.95 5.09 -5.33
C ARG A 338 11.99 4.27 -4.46
N LEU A 339 11.40 4.92 -3.45
CA LEU A 339 10.33 4.34 -2.65
C LEU A 339 8.99 4.42 -3.38
N ILE A 340 8.53 5.65 -3.74
CA ILE A 340 7.18 5.88 -4.21
C ILE A 340 6.89 5.28 -5.59
N THR A 341 7.93 5.00 -6.38
CA THR A 341 7.84 4.35 -7.69
C THR A 341 8.24 2.87 -7.66
N ALA A 342 8.71 2.36 -6.51
CA ALA A 342 9.37 1.06 -6.40
C ALA A 342 10.39 0.84 -7.53
N PHE A 343 11.28 1.82 -7.74
CA PHE A 343 12.12 2.01 -8.92
C PHE A 343 12.87 0.75 -9.40
N SER A 344 13.31 -0.10 -8.50
CA SER A 344 14.12 -1.31 -8.83
C SER A 344 13.29 -2.45 -9.41
N ASP A 345 11.99 -2.54 -9.06
CA ASP A 345 11.06 -3.55 -9.58
C ASP A 345 9.63 -2.98 -9.46
N ALA A 346 9.16 -2.35 -10.52
CA ALA A 346 7.93 -1.54 -10.52
C ALA A 346 6.65 -2.37 -10.68
N ILE A 347 6.74 -3.70 -10.77
CA ILE A 347 5.60 -4.59 -11.04
C ILE A 347 5.45 -5.62 -9.92
N PHE A 348 4.33 -5.56 -9.18
CA PHE A 348 4.02 -6.59 -8.18
C PHE A 348 3.53 -7.90 -8.83
N GLY A 349 2.71 -7.79 -9.85
CA GLY A 349 2.28 -8.92 -10.69
C GLY A 349 1.28 -9.86 -10.02
N CYS A 350 0.35 -9.35 -9.21
CA CYS A 350 -0.83 -10.10 -8.79
C CYS A 350 -1.66 -10.52 -10.00
N VAL A 351 -2.33 -11.65 -9.87
CA VAL A 351 -3.23 -12.21 -10.88
C VAL A 351 -4.56 -12.60 -10.23
N TYR A 352 -5.63 -12.54 -11.04
CA TYR A 352 -7.00 -12.92 -10.69
C TYR A 352 -7.37 -14.16 -11.48
N LYS A 353 -7.63 -15.30 -10.81
CA LYS A 353 -7.80 -16.57 -11.55
C LYS A 353 -8.96 -17.37 -11.01
N LEU A 354 -9.85 -17.80 -11.94
CA LEU A 354 -10.92 -18.74 -11.66
C LEU A 354 -10.34 -20.08 -11.20
N VAL A 355 -10.74 -20.53 -10.02
CA VAL A 355 -10.27 -21.77 -9.38
C VAL A 355 -11.38 -22.78 -9.10
N ALA A 356 -12.64 -22.35 -9.09
CA ALA A 356 -13.79 -23.21 -9.01
C ALA A 356 -15.06 -22.52 -9.50
N VAL A 357 -16.09 -23.32 -9.84
CA VAL A 357 -17.46 -22.88 -10.05
C VAL A 357 -18.39 -23.76 -9.24
N GLU A 358 -19.54 -23.23 -8.84
CA GLU A 358 -20.58 -23.99 -8.15
C GLU A 358 -21.74 -24.29 -9.12
N ILE A 359 -22.18 -25.54 -9.16
CA ILE A 359 -23.28 -26.01 -9.98
C ILE A 359 -24.16 -26.87 -9.08
N GLU A 360 -25.43 -26.54 -8.91
CA GLU A 360 -26.38 -27.25 -8.07
C GLU A 360 -25.89 -27.48 -6.61
N GLY A 361 -25.14 -26.52 -6.08
CA GLY A 361 -24.58 -26.59 -4.71
C GLY A 361 -23.27 -27.37 -4.59
N GLU A 362 -22.79 -27.98 -5.67
CA GLU A 362 -21.53 -28.71 -5.71
C GLU A 362 -20.41 -27.87 -6.30
N ILE A 363 -19.22 -27.90 -5.67
CA ILE A 363 -18.04 -27.13 -6.11
C ILE A 363 -17.23 -27.93 -7.13
N TYR A 364 -17.17 -27.44 -8.35
CA TYR A 364 -16.37 -28.00 -9.45
C TYR A 364 -15.05 -27.25 -9.59
N PRO A 365 -13.91 -27.87 -9.28
CA PRO A 365 -12.61 -27.23 -9.39
C PRO A 365 -12.26 -26.86 -10.83
N LYS A 366 -11.59 -25.72 -11.02
CA LYS A 366 -11.09 -25.25 -12.30
C LYS A 366 -9.59 -25.04 -12.21
N ILE A 367 -8.87 -25.44 -13.25
CA ILE A 367 -7.42 -25.29 -13.35
C ILE A 367 -7.04 -24.68 -14.69
N LYS A 368 -6.15 -23.70 -14.66
CA LYS A 368 -5.46 -23.26 -15.86
C LYS A 368 -4.13 -24.01 -15.99
N ILE A 369 -4.00 -24.86 -16.98
CA ILE A 369 -2.76 -25.52 -17.33
C ILE A 369 -1.96 -24.58 -18.25
N SER A 370 -0.67 -24.47 -18.03
CA SER A 370 0.24 -23.68 -18.86
C SER A 370 1.48 -24.49 -19.20
N GLN A 371 2.06 -24.24 -20.38
CA GLN A 371 3.38 -24.79 -20.74
C GLN A 371 4.45 -24.37 -19.73
N ASP A 372 4.33 -23.16 -19.19
CA ASP A 372 5.11 -22.71 -18.03
C ASP A 372 4.49 -23.28 -16.76
N SER A 373 5.06 -24.33 -16.18
CA SER A 373 4.54 -25.03 -15.00
C SER A 373 4.25 -24.12 -13.81
N PHE A 374 5.03 -23.04 -13.65
CA PHE A 374 4.83 -22.03 -12.59
C PHE A 374 3.58 -21.16 -12.79
N LYS A 375 2.92 -21.20 -13.97
CA LYS A 375 1.66 -20.49 -14.24
C LYS A 375 0.42 -21.35 -14.00
N THR A 376 0.59 -22.63 -13.69
CA THR A 376 -0.53 -23.54 -13.35
C THR A 376 -1.15 -23.13 -12.03
N THR A 377 -2.47 -22.94 -12.00
CA THR A 377 -3.19 -22.51 -10.81
C THR A 377 -3.39 -23.64 -9.79
N ILE A 378 -3.66 -23.30 -8.53
CA ILE A 378 -4.07 -24.25 -7.51
C ILE A 378 -5.60 -24.23 -7.48
N PRO A 379 -6.27 -25.35 -7.86
CA PRO A 379 -7.72 -25.39 -8.02
C PRO A 379 -8.47 -25.40 -6.70
N HIS A 380 -9.81 -25.23 -6.77
CA HIS A 380 -10.78 -25.34 -5.68
C HIS A 380 -10.86 -24.10 -4.77
N PHE A 381 -11.91 -24.02 -3.95
CA PHE A 381 -12.03 -23.10 -2.83
C PHE A 381 -11.17 -23.61 -1.67
N LYS A 382 -10.36 -22.73 -1.05
CA LYS A 382 -9.26 -23.11 -0.15
C LYS A 382 -9.24 -22.29 1.11
N LYS A 383 -8.71 -22.88 2.20
CA LYS A 383 -8.22 -22.20 3.39
C LYS A 383 -6.71 -22.07 3.34
N LEU A 384 -6.20 -20.99 3.88
CA LEU A 384 -4.76 -20.73 4.03
C LEU A 384 -4.43 -20.63 5.52
N PHE A 385 -3.47 -21.42 5.96
CA PHE A 385 -2.99 -21.42 7.33
C PHE A 385 -1.51 -21.10 7.38
N ARG A 386 -1.08 -20.35 8.39
CA ARG A 386 0.33 -20.22 8.77
C ARG A 386 0.61 -21.06 9.99
N VAL A 387 1.67 -21.86 9.92
CA VAL A 387 2.11 -22.71 11.01
C VAL A 387 3.31 -22.11 11.69
N TYR A 388 3.25 -22.06 13.01
CA TYR A 388 4.27 -21.45 13.85
C TYR A 388 4.85 -22.48 14.83
N GLU A 389 6.13 -22.31 15.17
CA GLU A 389 6.76 -22.88 16.36
C GLU A 389 7.12 -21.73 17.31
N GLY A 390 6.49 -21.69 18.48
CA GLY A 390 6.53 -20.49 19.31
C GLY A 390 6.05 -19.26 18.54
N GLU A 391 6.90 -18.24 18.42
CA GLU A 391 6.62 -17.02 17.68
C GLU A 391 7.15 -17.04 16.22
N LYS A 392 7.84 -18.11 15.80
CA LYS A 392 8.44 -18.20 14.46
C LYS A 392 7.51 -18.86 13.46
N ALA A 393 7.27 -18.18 12.34
CA ALA A 393 6.56 -18.71 11.19
C ALA A 393 7.44 -19.74 10.46
N LEU A 394 6.94 -20.96 10.28
CA LEU A 394 7.68 -22.06 9.66
C LEU A 394 7.32 -22.26 8.19
N TYR A 395 6.03 -22.40 7.91
CA TYR A 395 5.50 -22.61 6.56
C TYR A 395 4.03 -22.21 6.51
N ASP A 396 3.50 -22.02 5.31
CA ASP A 396 2.07 -21.86 5.08
C ASP A 396 1.49 -23.13 4.46
N GLU A 397 0.23 -23.42 4.74
CA GLU A 397 -0.47 -24.61 4.29
C GLU A 397 -1.80 -24.24 3.62
N LEU A 398 -1.99 -24.76 2.40
CA LEU A 398 -3.25 -24.65 1.66
C LEU A 398 -4.02 -25.97 1.74
N MET A 399 -5.29 -25.86 2.06
CA MET A 399 -6.22 -26.98 2.15
C MET A 399 -7.51 -26.69 1.39
N ILE A 400 -8.22 -27.73 0.96
CA ILE A 400 -9.60 -27.58 0.47
C ILE A 400 -10.45 -27.02 1.62
N TYR A 401 -11.40 -26.11 1.31
CA TYR A 401 -12.13 -25.35 2.32
C TYR A 401 -12.84 -26.22 3.36
N ASP A 402 -13.45 -27.34 2.94
CA ASP A 402 -14.21 -28.26 3.79
C ASP A 402 -13.37 -29.45 4.30
N GLU A 403 -12.07 -29.46 4.02
CA GLU A 403 -11.16 -30.51 4.48
C GLU A 403 -11.00 -30.46 6.00
N VAL A 404 -11.03 -31.63 6.63
CA VAL A 404 -10.88 -31.74 8.08
C VAL A 404 -9.42 -31.53 8.47
N LEU A 405 -9.21 -30.65 9.45
CA LEU A 405 -7.88 -30.34 9.96
C LEU A 405 -7.31 -31.50 10.78
N GLU A 406 -6.15 -31.98 10.38
CA GLU A 406 -5.38 -32.90 11.21
C GLU A 406 -4.74 -32.16 12.40
N ASN A 407 -4.54 -32.90 13.51
CA ASN A 407 -3.86 -32.34 14.67
C ASN A 407 -2.39 -32.08 14.37
N LEU A 408 -1.91 -30.94 14.80
CA LEU A 408 -0.48 -30.62 14.76
C LEU A 408 0.26 -31.19 15.95
N PRO A 409 1.58 -31.41 15.83
CA PRO A 409 2.44 -31.64 16.99
C PRO A 409 2.23 -30.58 18.08
N PRO A 410 2.34 -30.91 19.38
CA PRO A 410 2.03 -29.99 20.48
C PRO A 410 2.85 -28.69 20.54
N ASN A 411 4.04 -28.69 19.92
CA ASN A 411 4.92 -27.51 19.83
C ASN A 411 4.56 -26.57 18.67
N LEU A 412 3.61 -26.98 17.81
CA LEU A 412 3.18 -26.17 16.67
C LEU A 412 1.78 -25.61 16.88
N ARG A 413 1.54 -24.39 16.42
CA ARG A 413 0.21 -23.80 16.33
C ARG A 413 -0.10 -23.39 14.89
N ARG A 414 -1.38 -23.39 14.53
CA ARG A 414 -1.89 -22.99 13.21
C ARG A 414 -2.75 -21.74 13.36
N GLU A 415 -2.58 -20.77 12.49
CA GLU A 415 -3.42 -19.56 12.37
C GLU A 415 -4.05 -19.55 10.98
N GLU A 416 -5.37 -19.44 10.90
CA GLU A 416 -6.06 -19.22 9.62
C GLU A 416 -5.85 -17.77 9.18
N LEU A 417 -5.36 -17.59 7.96
CA LEU A 417 -5.01 -16.28 7.42
C LEU A 417 -6.16 -15.63 6.66
N LEU A 418 -6.97 -16.42 5.92
CA LEU A 418 -8.11 -15.91 5.17
C LEU A 418 -9.33 -15.82 6.09
N SER A 419 -9.91 -14.64 6.19
CA SER A 419 -11.17 -14.41 6.91
C SER A 419 -12.19 -13.74 6.00
N CYS A 420 -13.49 -14.04 6.19
CA CYS A 420 -14.54 -13.36 5.45
C CYS A 420 -14.59 -11.89 5.87
N VAL A 421 -14.30 -10.98 4.94
CA VAL A 421 -14.23 -9.53 5.17
C VAL A 421 -15.42 -8.78 4.58
N PHE A 422 -16.19 -9.43 3.67
CA PHE A 422 -17.38 -8.89 3.05
C PHE A 422 -18.35 -10.03 2.74
N LYS A 423 -19.65 -9.84 3.02
CA LYS A 423 -20.70 -10.82 2.76
C LYS A 423 -22.07 -10.15 2.65
N GLU A 424 -22.89 -10.61 1.71
CA GLU A 424 -24.29 -10.16 1.54
C GLU A 424 -24.43 -8.64 1.45
N GLY A 425 -23.54 -7.99 0.68
CA GLY A 425 -23.54 -6.53 0.51
C GLY A 425 -23.05 -5.75 1.72
N LYS A 426 -22.42 -6.40 2.71
CA LYS A 426 -21.96 -5.77 3.96
C LYS A 426 -20.50 -6.05 4.24
N ARG A 427 -19.78 -4.99 4.60
CA ARG A 427 -18.42 -5.08 5.12
C ARG A 427 -18.43 -5.69 6.54
N LEU A 428 -17.63 -6.73 6.74
CA LEU A 428 -17.41 -7.38 8.04
C LEU A 428 -16.08 -6.93 8.68
N TYR A 429 -15.18 -6.36 7.88
CA TYR A 429 -13.86 -5.88 8.32
C TYR A 429 -13.95 -4.43 8.77
N ALA A 430 -13.51 -4.15 10.01
CA ALA A 430 -13.37 -2.78 10.51
C ALA A 430 -11.99 -2.22 10.13
N ASN A 431 -11.96 -1.04 9.50
CA ASN A 431 -10.73 -0.32 9.18
C ASN A 431 -9.87 -0.13 10.42
N LYS A 432 -8.56 -0.30 10.27
CA LYS A 432 -7.58 -0.12 11.35
C LYS A 432 -6.82 1.18 11.15
N SER A 433 -6.38 1.80 12.25
CA SER A 433 -5.46 2.93 12.13
C SER A 433 -4.15 2.48 11.47
N ILE A 434 -3.52 3.38 10.73
CA ILE A 434 -2.22 3.10 10.07
C ILE A 434 -1.16 2.68 11.11
N GLU A 435 -1.17 3.27 12.30
CA GLU A 435 -0.29 2.87 13.39
C GLU A 435 -0.49 1.40 13.78
N THR A 436 -1.75 0.95 13.91
CA THR A 436 -2.08 -0.45 14.19
C THR A 436 -1.59 -1.38 13.09
N LEU A 437 -1.77 -0.99 11.82
CA LEU A 437 -1.29 -1.76 10.66
C LEU A 437 0.24 -1.85 10.64
N ALA A 438 0.94 -0.75 10.88
CA ALA A 438 2.41 -0.72 10.93
C ALA A 438 2.97 -1.58 12.07
N LEU A 439 2.34 -1.55 13.26
CA LEU A 439 2.72 -2.42 14.37
C LEU A 439 2.47 -3.90 14.05
N PHE A 440 1.36 -4.22 13.41
CA PHE A 440 1.05 -5.58 12.96
C PHE A 440 2.07 -6.06 11.92
N THR A 441 2.37 -5.24 10.91
CA THR A 441 3.41 -5.54 9.91
C THR A 441 4.77 -5.81 10.58
N LYS A 442 5.16 -4.97 11.54
CA LYS A 442 6.40 -5.16 12.30
C LYS A 442 6.43 -6.49 13.06
N ALA A 443 5.33 -6.86 13.71
CA ALA A 443 5.21 -8.14 14.42
C ALA A 443 5.30 -9.33 13.46
N GLN A 444 4.61 -9.26 12.30
CA GLN A 444 4.69 -10.27 11.26
C GLN A 444 6.13 -10.45 10.73
N LEU A 445 6.84 -9.35 10.46
CA LEU A 445 8.25 -9.41 10.02
C LEU A 445 9.17 -10.00 11.09
N SER A 446 8.91 -9.73 12.37
CA SER A 446 9.69 -10.27 13.49
C SER A 446 9.50 -11.78 13.68
N SER A 447 8.41 -12.36 13.17
CA SER A 447 8.19 -13.81 13.19
C SER A 447 8.96 -14.57 12.10
N LEU A 448 9.52 -13.87 11.11
CA LEU A 448 10.27 -14.51 10.03
C LEU A 448 11.72 -14.85 10.44
N ASP A 449 12.27 -15.85 9.78
CA ASP A 449 13.70 -16.19 9.84
C ASP A 449 14.51 -15.09 9.10
N GLU A 450 15.69 -14.74 9.62
CA GLU A 450 16.55 -13.73 9.00
C GLU A 450 16.91 -14.06 7.55
N GLY A 451 17.08 -15.35 7.23
CA GLY A 451 17.36 -15.79 5.86
C GLY A 451 16.22 -15.46 4.89
N LEU A 452 14.95 -15.42 5.36
CA LEU A 452 13.81 -14.95 4.56
C LEU A 452 13.85 -13.43 4.38
N LEU A 453 14.15 -12.73 5.47
CA LEU A 453 14.27 -11.27 5.44
C LEU A 453 15.35 -10.78 4.48
N ASP A 454 16.44 -11.54 4.34
CA ASP A 454 17.58 -11.26 3.46
C ASP A 454 17.47 -11.90 2.07
N ALA A 455 16.34 -12.51 1.75
CA ALA A 455 16.08 -13.25 0.50
C ALA A 455 17.11 -14.38 0.21
N LYS A 456 17.72 -14.95 1.24
CA LYS A 456 18.63 -16.10 1.14
C LYS A 456 17.93 -17.45 1.22
N LYS A 457 16.66 -17.43 1.65
CA LYS A 457 15.78 -18.61 1.77
C LYS A 457 14.48 -18.35 1.04
N THR A 458 13.85 -19.43 0.61
CA THR A 458 12.47 -19.44 0.13
C THR A 458 11.54 -19.90 1.26
N TYR A 459 10.35 -19.30 1.33
CA TYR A 459 9.32 -19.75 2.27
C TYR A 459 8.56 -20.94 1.68
N GLU A 460 8.25 -21.91 2.52
CA GLU A 460 7.59 -23.14 2.09
C GLU A 460 6.07 -22.95 2.07
N LEU A 461 5.44 -23.28 0.94
CA LEU A 461 4.00 -23.40 0.81
C LEU A 461 3.66 -24.89 0.64
N ARG A 462 2.97 -25.49 1.59
CA ARG A 462 2.51 -26.88 1.57
C ARG A 462 1.09 -26.97 1.07
N LEU A 463 0.80 -28.03 0.31
CA LEU A 463 -0.55 -28.39 -0.08
C LEU A 463 -0.97 -29.62 0.73
N SER A 464 -2.21 -29.62 1.24
CA SER A 464 -2.78 -30.82 1.85
C SER A 464 -2.75 -32.01 0.90
N PRO A 465 -2.75 -33.25 1.39
CA PRO A 465 -2.74 -34.43 0.55
C PRO A 465 -3.90 -34.45 -0.46
N ALA A 466 -5.10 -34.06 -0.04
CA ALA A 466 -6.28 -34.01 -0.91
C ALA A 466 -6.12 -32.96 -2.01
N LEU A 467 -5.69 -31.73 -1.67
CA LEU A 467 -5.47 -30.64 -2.65
C LEU A 467 -4.34 -30.97 -3.63
N LYS A 468 -3.28 -31.61 -3.15
CA LYS A 468 -2.14 -32.08 -3.99
C LYS A 468 -2.59 -33.13 -5.00
N SER A 469 -3.39 -34.12 -4.55
CA SER A 469 -3.96 -35.15 -5.41
C SER A 469 -4.91 -34.56 -6.44
N LEU A 470 -5.82 -33.66 -6.02
CA LEU A 470 -6.76 -32.98 -6.90
C LEU A 470 -6.03 -32.20 -8.00
N LYS A 471 -5.02 -31.38 -7.61
CA LYS A 471 -4.21 -30.62 -8.57
C LYS A 471 -3.52 -31.53 -9.60
N LYS A 472 -2.96 -32.64 -9.14
CA LYS A 472 -2.28 -33.63 -10.00
C LYS A 472 -3.26 -34.23 -11.02
N ASN A 473 -4.44 -34.69 -10.55
CA ASN A 473 -5.44 -35.32 -11.42
C ASN A 473 -5.93 -34.36 -12.50
N LEU A 474 -6.26 -33.10 -12.14
CA LEU A 474 -6.70 -32.08 -13.08
C LEU A 474 -5.59 -31.61 -14.05
N SER A 475 -4.32 -31.84 -13.73
CA SER A 475 -3.20 -31.44 -14.60
C SER A 475 -2.87 -32.54 -15.64
N GLN A 476 -3.39 -33.75 -15.48
CA GLN A 476 -3.11 -34.92 -16.33
C GLN A 476 -4.27 -35.27 -17.27
N GLY A 477 -5.48 -34.75 -17.05
CA GLY A 477 -6.67 -34.90 -17.90
C GLY A 477 -6.86 -33.65 -18.77
#